data_07249cccb21bcf8b48401b881f81092f
#
_entry.id   07249cccb21bcf8b48401b881f81092f
#
_cell.length_a   1.000
_cell.length_b   1.000
_cell.length_c   1.000
_cell.angle_alpha   90.00
_cell.angle_beta   90.00
_cell.angle_gamma   90.00
#
_symmetry.space_group_name_H-M   'P 1'
#
loop_
_entity.id
_entity.type
_entity.pdbx_description
1 polymer ?
#
loop_
_entity_poly.entity_id
_entity_poly.type
_entity_poly.pdbx_seq_one_letter_code
_entity_poly.pdbx_strand_id
1 'polypeptide(L)'
;MDFRNDDEAWQQIPWKHLWVYDKLILSKKLGYLCGPSGITVPTADEYVVRPITNLQMMSVGASIQRLEPGDHVEPGYFWCQKFTGEHITVDYFYGKQDTTAKGFPREGRLDRFDKWELIDREIPFPEKLGLLWNWMPWINIEMIGGNVIEVHFRYNDDFRNHNGKVIYPVWKDEDLPQPEGSTWYNSPCQDRLGFWVI
;
A
#
# COMPACT_ATOMS: atom_id res chain seq x y z
N MET A 1 8.33 15.46 12.42
CA MET A 1 8.66 15.42 10.98
C MET A 1 7.42 14.94 10.26
N ASP A 2 6.94 15.71 9.30
CA ASP A 2 5.79 15.34 8.47
C ASP A 2 6.29 15.21 7.04
N PHE A 3 6.35 13.98 6.55
CA PHE A 3 6.80 13.72 5.18
C PHE A 3 5.61 13.70 4.23
N ARG A 4 5.79 14.26 3.03
CA ARG A 4 4.76 14.32 1.98
C ARG A 4 4.74 13.08 1.12
N ASN A 5 5.90 12.42 1.00
CA ASN A 5 6.08 11.22 0.18
C ASN A 5 7.17 10.32 0.76
N ASP A 6 7.27 9.11 0.22
CA ASP A 6 8.20 8.10 0.70
C ASP A 6 9.66 8.42 0.36
N ASP A 7 9.93 9.19 -0.69
CA ASP A 7 11.30 9.61 -1.04
C ASP A 7 11.86 10.57 0.01
N GLU A 8 11.06 11.54 0.48
CA GLU A 8 11.44 12.42 1.58
C GLU A 8 11.68 11.63 2.86
N ALA A 9 10.79 10.70 3.18
CA ALA A 9 10.91 9.85 4.34
C ALA A 9 12.18 9.00 4.27
N TRP A 10 12.43 8.36 3.13
CA TRP A 10 13.63 7.53 2.91
C TRP A 10 14.93 8.28 3.17
N GLN A 11 15.03 9.54 2.75
CA GLN A 11 16.24 10.36 2.89
C GLN A 11 16.51 10.82 4.34
N GLN A 12 15.48 10.91 5.17
CA GLN A 12 15.57 11.57 6.48
C GLN A 12 15.41 10.60 7.67
N ILE A 13 14.87 9.42 7.45
CA ILE A 13 14.64 8.42 8.50
C ILE A 13 15.96 7.74 8.87
N PRO A 14 16.22 7.51 10.17
CA PRO A 14 17.34 6.70 10.60
C PRO A 14 17.35 5.33 9.91
N TRP A 15 18.50 4.93 9.35
CA TRP A 15 18.67 3.70 8.56
C TRP A 15 18.09 2.45 9.23
N LYS A 16 18.12 2.37 10.57
CA LYS A 16 17.56 1.24 11.35
C LYS A 16 16.05 1.06 11.19
N HIS A 17 15.33 2.05 10.65
CA HIS A 17 13.88 2.00 10.40
C HIS A 17 13.53 1.83 8.92
N LEU A 18 14.49 1.96 8.00
CA LEU A 18 14.25 1.83 6.56
C LEU A 18 13.79 0.43 6.14
N TRP A 19 13.92 -0.55 7.01
CA TRP A 19 13.47 -1.93 6.75
C TRP A 19 11.96 -2.02 6.42
N VAL A 20 11.14 -1.05 6.81
CA VAL A 20 9.70 -1.03 6.47
C VAL A 20 9.46 -0.87 4.97
N TYR A 21 10.39 -0.20 4.27
CA TYR A 21 10.35 -0.02 2.82
C TYR A 21 10.90 -1.23 2.05
N ASP A 22 11.63 -2.12 2.71
CA ASP A 22 12.00 -3.43 2.18
C ASP A 22 10.84 -4.41 2.42
N LYS A 23 10.01 -4.59 1.40
CA LYS A 23 8.79 -5.40 1.47
C LYS A 23 9.07 -6.88 1.76
N LEU A 24 10.26 -7.39 1.39
CA LEU A 24 10.68 -8.74 1.74
C LEU A 24 11.01 -8.84 3.23
N ILE A 25 11.79 -7.89 3.79
CA ILE A 25 12.09 -7.85 5.22
C ILE A 25 10.81 -7.64 6.03
N LEU A 26 9.95 -6.72 5.61
CA LEU A 26 8.64 -6.49 6.23
C LEU A 26 7.83 -7.79 6.27
N SER A 27 7.68 -8.48 5.14
CA SER A 27 6.95 -9.75 5.05
C SER A 27 7.52 -10.82 5.97
N LYS A 28 8.85 -10.95 6.04
CA LYS A 28 9.53 -11.89 6.95
C LYS A 28 9.29 -11.56 8.43
N LYS A 29 9.37 -10.28 8.81
CA LYS A 29 9.09 -9.83 10.18
C LYS A 29 7.63 -10.08 10.60
N LEU A 30 6.70 -9.97 9.65
CA LEU A 30 5.29 -10.28 9.87
C LEU A 30 5.01 -11.79 9.92
N GLY A 31 5.96 -12.63 9.53
CA GLY A 31 5.86 -14.09 9.55
C GLY A 31 5.14 -14.67 8.33
N TYR A 32 5.15 -13.93 7.21
CA TYR A 32 4.52 -14.37 5.98
C TYR A 32 5.40 -15.34 5.20
N LEU A 33 4.76 -16.25 4.48
CA LEU A 33 5.43 -17.12 3.52
C LEU A 33 5.93 -16.28 2.35
N CYS A 34 7.25 -16.13 2.21
CA CYS A 34 7.88 -15.31 1.17
C CYS A 34 9.33 -15.72 0.94
N GLY A 35 9.84 -15.42 -0.24
CA GLY A 35 11.23 -15.65 -0.61
C GLY A 35 11.73 -14.69 -1.69
N PRO A 36 13.02 -14.30 -1.65
CA PRO A 36 13.64 -13.50 -2.70
C PRO A 36 13.83 -14.30 -4.00
N SER A 37 14.27 -13.61 -5.06
CA SER A 37 14.82 -14.27 -6.26
C SER A 37 15.86 -15.33 -5.88
N GLY A 38 15.82 -16.47 -6.56
CA GLY A 38 16.69 -17.62 -6.30
C GLY A 38 16.19 -18.57 -5.20
N ILE A 39 15.16 -18.21 -4.46
CA ILE A 39 14.47 -19.11 -3.53
C ILE A 39 13.14 -19.53 -4.14
N THR A 40 12.96 -20.84 -4.33
CA THR A 40 11.74 -21.41 -4.91
C THR A 40 10.56 -21.36 -3.94
N VAL A 41 9.35 -21.37 -4.48
CA VAL A 41 8.12 -21.53 -3.70
C VAL A 41 8.01 -22.96 -3.16
N PRO A 42 7.41 -23.19 -1.98
CA PRO A 42 7.29 -24.52 -1.39
C PRO A 42 6.19 -25.38 -2.05
N THR A 43 5.19 -24.76 -2.62
CA THR A 43 4.02 -25.42 -3.25
C THR A 43 3.59 -24.67 -4.49
N ALA A 44 2.96 -25.39 -5.43
CA ALA A 44 2.34 -24.76 -6.60
C ALA A 44 1.09 -23.98 -6.19
N ASP A 45 1.11 -22.65 -6.32
CA ASP A 45 0.00 -21.76 -5.95
C ASP A 45 0.10 -20.40 -6.66
N GLU A 46 -0.85 -19.51 -6.40
CA GLU A 46 -0.77 -18.10 -6.76
C GLU A 46 -0.03 -17.30 -5.69
N TYR A 47 0.99 -16.59 -6.13
CA TYR A 47 1.80 -15.71 -5.29
C TYR A 47 1.76 -14.27 -5.81
N VAL A 48 1.94 -13.31 -4.92
CA VAL A 48 2.22 -11.94 -5.31
C VAL A 48 3.73 -11.81 -5.54
N VAL A 49 4.11 -11.48 -6.76
CA VAL A 49 5.49 -11.16 -7.15
C VAL A 49 5.61 -9.65 -7.29
N ARG A 50 6.54 -9.05 -6.55
CA ARG A 50 6.69 -7.60 -6.54
C ARG A 50 8.13 -7.17 -6.22
N PRO A 51 8.52 -5.92 -6.58
CA PRO A 51 9.83 -5.37 -6.22
C PRO A 51 10.04 -5.38 -4.70
N ILE A 52 11.27 -5.66 -4.27
CA ILE A 52 11.66 -5.63 -2.86
C ILE A 52 11.47 -4.22 -2.29
N THR A 53 11.88 -3.19 -3.04
CA THR A 53 11.70 -1.78 -2.67
C THR A 53 10.95 -1.05 -3.78
N ASN A 54 9.91 -0.33 -3.42
CA ASN A 54 9.18 0.54 -4.32
C ASN A 54 8.78 1.82 -3.59
N LEU A 55 9.49 2.92 -3.85
CA LEU A 55 9.19 4.25 -3.32
C LEU A 55 8.25 5.04 -4.25
N GLN A 56 7.93 4.49 -5.42
CA GLN A 56 7.09 5.15 -6.43
C GLN A 56 5.59 4.99 -6.16
N MET A 57 5.21 4.29 -5.10
CA MET A 57 3.80 4.01 -4.74
C MET A 57 3.04 3.15 -5.77
N MET A 58 1.73 2.99 -5.61
CA MET A 58 0.80 2.39 -6.57
C MET A 58 1.13 0.96 -7.00
N SER A 59 1.77 0.15 -6.14
CA SER A 59 2.11 -1.26 -6.45
C SER A 59 2.81 -1.48 -7.80
N VAL A 60 3.54 -0.48 -8.31
CA VAL A 60 4.25 -0.56 -9.59
C VAL A 60 5.17 -1.77 -9.63
N GLY A 61 5.04 -2.59 -10.69
CA GLY A 61 5.80 -3.82 -10.87
C GLY A 61 5.28 -5.04 -10.10
N ALA A 62 4.17 -4.92 -9.35
CA ALA A 62 3.55 -6.05 -8.70
C ALA A 62 2.63 -6.84 -9.66
N SER A 63 2.64 -8.17 -9.54
CA SER A 63 1.75 -9.07 -10.30
C SER A 63 1.36 -10.28 -9.46
N ILE A 64 0.23 -10.91 -9.80
CA ILE A 64 -0.12 -12.22 -9.30
C ILE A 64 0.39 -13.23 -10.32
N GLN A 65 1.18 -14.19 -9.87
CA GLN A 65 1.76 -15.24 -10.71
C GLN A 65 1.50 -16.60 -10.10
N ARG A 66 1.13 -17.57 -10.95
CA ARG A 66 1.16 -18.97 -10.56
C ARG A 66 2.60 -19.45 -10.63
N LEU A 67 3.14 -19.85 -9.49
CA LEU A 67 4.50 -20.38 -9.38
C LEU A 67 4.45 -21.82 -8.88
N GLU A 68 5.42 -22.63 -9.34
CA GLU A 68 5.62 -24.01 -8.94
C GLU A 68 7.02 -24.20 -8.32
N PRO A 69 7.22 -25.25 -7.50
CA PRO A 69 8.55 -25.57 -6.99
C PRO A 69 9.57 -25.71 -8.15
N GLY A 70 10.64 -24.91 -8.10
CA GLY A 70 11.62 -24.77 -9.16
C GLY A 70 11.53 -23.46 -9.95
N ASP A 71 10.42 -22.77 -9.91
CA ASP A 71 10.29 -21.45 -10.53
C ASP A 71 11.08 -20.39 -9.76
N HIS A 72 11.55 -19.39 -10.49
CA HIS A 72 12.31 -18.27 -9.95
C HIS A 72 11.72 -16.95 -10.40
N VAL A 73 11.74 -15.98 -9.51
CA VAL A 73 11.39 -14.59 -9.84
C VAL A 73 12.63 -13.80 -10.21
N GLU A 74 12.45 -12.72 -10.95
CA GLU A 74 13.54 -11.86 -11.41
C GLU A 74 14.35 -11.24 -10.25
N PRO A 75 15.66 -10.98 -10.45
CA PRO A 75 16.47 -10.24 -9.48
C PRO A 75 15.84 -8.89 -9.10
N GLY A 76 15.88 -8.54 -7.82
CA GLY A 76 15.23 -7.35 -7.29
C GLY A 76 13.75 -7.53 -6.93
N TYR A 77 13.18 -8.69 -7.30
CA TYR A 77 11.81 -9.09 -6.93
C TYR A 77 11.83 -10.16 -5.84
N PHE A 78 10.68 -10.33 -5.20
CA PHE A 78 10.41 -11.43 -4.29
C PHE A 78 8.98 -11.92 -4.49
N TRP A 79 8.74 -13.16 -4.13
CA TRP A 79 7.40 -13.73 -4.05
C TRP A 79 6.90 -13.73 -2.61
N CYS A 80 5.61 -13.54 -2.43
CA CYS A 80 4.93 -13.57 -1.15
C CYS A 80 3.57 -14.26 -1.32
N GLN A 81 3.09 -14.91 -0.26
CA GLN A 81 1.74 -15.47 -0.24
C GLN A 81 0.70 -14.40 -0.63
N LYS A 82 -0.28 -14.81 -1.41
CA LYS A 82 -1.41 -13.94 -1.78
C LYS A 82 -2.39 -13.84 -0.63
N PHE A 83 -2.72 -12.62 -0.24
CA PHE A 83 -3.80 -12.37 0.71
C PHE A 83 -5.10 -12.06 -0.01
N THR A 84 -6.23 -12.40 0.65
CA THR A 84 -7.58 -12.11 0.18
C THR A 84 -8.35 -11.35 1.25
N GLY A 85 -9.41 -10.65 0.84
CA GLY A 85 -10.23 -9.85 1.72
C GLY A 85 -10.25 -8.38 1.36
N GLU A 86 -10.73 -7.55 2.28
CA GLU A 86 -10.82 -6.11 2.07
C GLU A 86 -9.44 -5.48 2.01
N HIS A 87 -9.24 -4.56 1.08
CA HIS A 87 -8.06 -3.69 1.04
C HIS A 87 -8.37 -2.45 1.87
N ILE A 88 -7.58 -2.21 2.90
CA ILE A 88 -7.77 -1.11 3.84
C ILE A 88 -6.45 -0.35 3.97
N THR A 89 -6.53 0.97 3.99
CA THR A 89 -5.44 1.86 4.38
C THR A 89 -5.81 2.58 5.66
N VAL A 90 -4.87 2.69 6.59
CA VAL A 90 -5.07 3.33 7.90
C VAL A 90 -3.94 4.29 8.17
N ASP A 91 -4.28 5.52 8.48
CA ASP A 91 -3.34 6.50 9.01
C ASP A 91 -3.32 6.44 10.53
N TYR A 92 -2.13 6.41 11.10
CA TYR A 92 -1.92 6.51 12.54
C TYR A 92 -1.10 7.76 12.86
N PHE A 93 -1.56 8.51 13.86
CA PHE A 93 -0.82 9.63 14.43
C PHE A 93 -0.37 9.26 15.85
N TYR A 94 0.94 9.13 16.05
CA TYR A 94 1.52 8.61 17.30
C TYR A 94 0.86 7.31 17.78
N GLY A 95 0.65 6.37 16.85
CA GLY A 95 0.05 5.06 17.12
C GLY A 95 -1.45 5.06 17.35
N LYS A 96 -2.11 6.22 17.33
CA LYS A 96 -3.57 6.33 17.39
C LYS A 96 -4.12 6.44 15.99
N GLN A 97 -5.16 5.65 15.69
CA GLN A 97 -5.86 5.74 14.42
C GLN A 97 -6.42 7.15 14.21
N ASP A 98 -6.21 7.66 13.01
CA ASP A 98 -6.71 8.97 12.56
C ASP A 98 -7.74 8.80 11.43
N THR A 99 -7.33 8.17 10.34
CA THR A 99 -8.17 7.99 9.15
C THR A 99 -8.11 6.54 8.70
N THR A 100 -9.25 5.99 8.28
CA THR A 100 -9.35 4.65 7.70
C THR A 100 -10.15 4.71 6.43
N ALA A 101 -9.61 4.13 5.36
CA ALA A 101 -10.33 4.02 4.10
C ALA A 101 -10.26 2.58 3.56
N LYS A 102 -11.36 2.18 2.92
CA LYS A 102 -11.48 0.91 2.19
C LYS A 102 -11.29 1.17 0.71
N GLY A 103 -10.35 0.45 0.12
CA GLY A 103 -10.12 0.42 -1.32
C GLY A 103 -10.99 -0.64 -2.00
N PHE A 104 -11.44 -0.30 -3.21
CA PHE A 104 -12.15 -1.21 -4.11
C PHE A 104 -11.23 -1.46 -5.31
N PRO A 105 -10.40 -2.51 -5.26
CA PRO A 105 -9.45 -2.80 -6.33
C PRO A 105 -10.16 -3.05 -7.64
N ARG A 106 -9.58 -2.57 -8.74
CA ARG A 106 -10.05 -2.88 -10.08
C ARG A 106 -9.72 -4.31 -10.42
N GLU A 107 -10.67 -5.01 -11.04
CA GLU A 107 -10.48 -6.39 -11.45
C GLU A 107 -9.24 -6.55 -12.36
N GLY A 108 -8.39 -7.53 -12.05
CA GLY A 108 -7.17 -7.81 -12.80
C GLY A 108 -6.02 -6.82 -12.62
N ARG A 109 -6.16 -5.82 -11.75
CA ARG A 109 -5.13 -4.79 -11.51
C ARG A 109 -4.78 -4.70 -10.03
N LEU A 110 -3.48 -4.70 -9.72
CA LEU A 110 -2.98 -4.50 -8.35
C LEU A 110 -2.65 -3.03 -8.04
N ASP A 111 -2.49 -2.24 -9.08
CA ASP A 111 -2.05 -0.85 -9.06
C ASP A 111 -3.20 0.16 -9.16
N ARG A 112 -4.45 -0.31 -9.35
CA ARG A 112 -5.61 0.56 -9.58
C ARG A 112 -6.79 0.20 -8.71
N PHE A 113 -7.50 1.25 -8.31
CA PHE A 113 -8.75 1.16 -7.55
C PHE A 113 -9.85 1.88 -8.31
N ASP A 114 -11.07 1.33 -8.26
CA ASP A 114 -12.25 1.99 -8.79
C ASP A 114 -12.68 3.15 -7.90
N LYS A 115 -12.52 2.97 -6.58
CA LYS A 115 -12.77 4.01 -5.58
C LYS A 115 -12.12 3.67 -4.25
N TRP A 116 -12.06 4.66 -3.37
CA TRP A 116 -11.78 4.52 -1.95
C TRP A 116 -12.90 5.17 -1.14
N GLU A 117 -13.27 4.56 -0.02
CA GLU A 117 -14.29 5.08 0.88
C GLU A 117 -13.74 5.21 2.30
N LEU A 118 -13.95 6.36 2.93
CA LEU A 118 -13.74 6.52 4.36
C LEU A 118 -14.72 5.60 5.10
N ILE A 119 -14.20 4.83 6.06
CA ILE A 119 -14.99 3.93 6.88
C ILE A 119 -14.78 4.25 8.37
N ASP A 120 -15.86 4.14 9.13
CA ASP A 120 -15.83 4.25 10.60
C ASP A 120 -15.61 2.84 11.19
N ARG A 121 -14.34 2.44 11.21
CA ARG A 121 -13.91 1.15 11.76
C ARG A 121 -12.63 1.34 12.56
N GLU A 122 -12.65 0.88 13.82
CA GLU A 122 -11.46 0.87 14.64
C GLU A 122 -10.53 -0.28 14.23
N ILE A 123 -9.28 0.06 13.91
CA ILE A 123 -8.21 -0.88 13.57
C ILE A 123 -7.00 -0.55 14.44
N PRO A 124 -6.68 -1.38 15.43
CA PRO A 124 -5.56 -1.11 16.31
C PRO A 124 -4.23 -1.16 15.54
N PHE A 125 -3.25 -0.38 16.01
CA PHE A 125 -1.91 -0.42 15.43
C PHE A 125 -1.33 -1.84 15.54
N PRO A 126 -0.79 -2.42 14.44
CA PRO A 126 -0.32 -3.81 14.43
C PRO A 126 0.83 -4.04 15.41
N GLU A 127 0.65 -4.91 16.39
CA GLU A 127 1.67 -5.24 17.42
C GLU A 127 3.01 -5.65 16.83
N LYS A 128 3.02 -6.41 15.73
CA LYS A 128 4.24 -6.87 15.05
C LYS A 128 5.11 -5.74 14.49
N LEU A 129 4.56 -4.55 14.31
CA LEU A 129 5.33 -3.37 13.90
C LEU A 129 5.99 -2.68 15.10
N GLY A 130 5.72 -3.17 16.30
CA GLY A 130 6.33 -2.71 17.54
C GLY A 130 6.08 -1.22 17.77
N LEU A 131 7.11 -0.51 18.23
CA LEU A 131 7.03 0.88 18.62
C LEU A 131 7.51 1.84 17.51
N LEU A 132 7.23 1.54 16.23
CA LEU A 132 7.58 2.44 15.12
C LEU A 132 7.02 3.84 15.32
N TRP A 133 5.80 3.95 15.85
CA TRP A 133 5.14 5.23 16.15
C TRP A 133 5.86 6.09 17.21
N ASN A 134 6.79 5.53 17.99
CA ASN A 134 7.65 6.33 18.88
C ASN A 134 8.67 7.19 18.13
N TRP A 135 8.94 6.84 16.87
CA TRP A 135 9.95 7.49 16.05
C TRP A 135 9.35 8.39 14.98
N MET A 136 8.13 8.04 14.53
CA MET A 136 7.45 8.73 13.45
C MET A 136 6.06 9.14 13.90
N PRO A 137 5.69 10.43 13.78
CA PRO A 137 4.36 10.90 14.14
C PRO A 137 3.29 10.29 13.25
N TRP A 138 3.55 10.20 11.95
CA TRP A 138 2.63 9.65 10.96
C TRP A 138 3.12 8.32 10.40
N ILE A 139 2.24 7.34 10.41
CA ILE A 139 2.44 6.05 9.78
C ILE A 139 1.16 5.68 9.04
N ASN A 140 1.26 5.48 7.73
CA ASN A 140 0.21 4.87 6.95
C ASN A 140 0.50 3.38 6.78
N ILE A 141 -0.52 2.55 6.95
CA ILE A 141 -0.43 1.09 6.84
C ILE A 141 -1.49 0.60 5.89
N GLU A 142 -1.07 -0.17 4.87
CA GLU A 142 -1.98 -0.86 3.96
C GLU A 142 -2.12 -2.33 4.35
N MET A 143 -3.35 -2.83 4.30
CA MET A 143 -3.72 -4.20 4.70
C MET A 143 -4.64 -4.84 3.68
N ILE A 144 -4.50 -6.15 3.50
CA ILE A 144 -5.48 -6.99 2.78
C ILE A 144 -5.94 -8.09 3.72
N GLY A 145 -7.26 -8.16 4.01
CA GLY A 145 -7.82 -9.15 4.92
C GLY A 145 -7.19 -9.10 6.33
N GLY A 146 -6.79 -7.90 6.80
CA GLY A 146 -6.11 -7.69 8.08
C GLY A 146 -4.60 -7.99 8.08
N ASN A 147 -4.03 -8.42 6.95
CA ASN A 147 -2.59 -8.64 6.82
C ASN A 147 -1.92 -7.38 6.29
N VAL A 148 -0.92 -6.87 7.01
CA VAL A 148 -0.13 -5.70 6.59
C VAL A 148 0.66 -6.03 5.33
N ILE A 149 0.51 -5.22 4.28
CA ILE A 149 1.23 -5.40 3.01
C ILE A 149 2.24 -4.29 2.73
N GLU A 150 1.98 -3.06 3.22
CA GLU A 150 2.86 -1.91 3.08
C GLU A 150 2.81 -1.04 4.34
N VAL A 151 3.90 -0.34 4.60
CA VAL A 151 4.03 0.64 5.68
C VAL A 151 4.75 1.85 5.13
N HIS A 152 4.19 3.04 5.36
CA HIS A 152 4.74 4.32 4.91
C HIS A 152 4.91 5.25 6.12
N PHE A 153 6.01 5.99 6.18
CA PHE A 153 6.25 6.98 7.23
C PHE A 153 5.71 8.37 6.86
N ARG A 154 4.49 8.39 6.39
CA ARG A 154 3.69 9.54 6.04
C ARG A 154 2.21 9.22 6.26
N TYR A 155 1.35 10.19 6.17
CA TYR A 155 -0.09 9.97 6.05
C TYR A 155 -0.51 9.79 4.58
N ASN A 156 -1.73 9.32 4.36
CA ASN A 156 -2.36 9.33 3.04
C ASN A 156 -2.97 10.70 2.78
N ASP A 157 -2.40 11.47 1.85
CA ASP A 157 -2.80 12.84 1.55
C ASP A 157 -4.15 12.93 0.82
N ASP A 158 -4.59 11.82 0.22
CA ASP A 158 -5.80 11.79 -0.59
C ASP A 158 -7.08 12.15 0.20
N PHE A 159 -7.09 12.01 1.52
CA PHE A 159 -8.24 12.33 2.39
C PHE A 159 -8.07 13.58 3.26
N ARG A 160 -7.01 14.39 3.05
CA ARG A 160 -6.66 15.50 3.95
C ARG A 160 -7.23 16.86 3.56
N ASN A 161 -7.45 17.11 2.29
CA ASN A 161 -7.73 18.45 1.79
C ASN A 161 -9.19 18.66 1.39
N HIS A 162 -10.09 17.78 1.82
CA HIS A 162 -11.52 17.85 1.53
C HIS A 162 -12.35 17.12 2.60
N ASN A 163 -13.66 17.38 2.59
CA ASN A 163 -14.61 16.76 3.51
C ASN A 163 -15.38 15.58 2.89
N GLY A 164 -15.07 15.21 1.64
CA GLY A 164 -15.73 14.11 0.97
C GLY A 164 -15.29 12.76 1.55
N LYS A 165 -16.19 11.79 1.45
CA LYS A 165 -16.00 10.45 2.00
C LYS A 165 -15.63 9.41 0.98
N VAL A 166 -15.82 9.71 -0.30
CA VAL A 166 -15.53 8.79 -1.40
C VAL A 166 -14.66 9.49 -2.42
N ILE A 167 -13.59 8.84 -2.83
CA ILE A 167 -12.73 9.30 -3.92
C ILE A 167 -12.74 8.31 -5.07
N TYR A 168 -12.76 8.83 -6.29
CA TYR A 168 -12.70 8.07 -7.55
C TYR A 168 -11.44 8.48 -8.30
N PRO A 169 -10.38 7.66 -8.24
CA PRO A 169 -9.13 7.95 -8.96
C PRO A 169 -9.36 7.99 -10.48
N VAL A 170 -8.72 8.94 -11.16
CA VAL A 170 -8.78 9.08 -12.61
C VAL A 170 -7.39 8.84 -13.19
N TRP A 171 -7.31 7.96 -14.18
CA TRP A 171 -6.07 7.51 -14.78
C TRP A 171 -5.87 8.10 -16.17
N LYS A 172 -4.61 8.29 -16.60
CA LYS A 172 -4.25 8.91 -17.89
C LYS A 172 -4.82 8.19 -19.12
N ASP A 173 -4.98 6.88 -19.01
CA ASP A 173 -5.44 5.99 -20.08
C ASP A 173 -6.94 5.66 -20.00
N GLU A 174 -7.67 6.40 -19.17
CA GLU A 174 -9.08 6.17 -18.93
C GLU A 174 -9.89 7.46 -19.04
N ASP A 175 -11.06 7.34 -19.63
CA ASP A 175 -12.06 8.40 -19.64
C ASP A 175 -13.12 8.07 -18.56
N LEU A 176 -12.88 8.54 -17.34
CA LEU A 176 -13.82 8.39 -16.25
C LEU A 176 -14.74 9.61 -16.22
N PRO A 177 -16.04 9.48 -16.53
CA PRO A 177 -16.97 10.59 -16.46
C PRO A 177 -17.06 11.11 -15.03
N GLN A 178 -17.23 12.44 -14.92
CA GLN A 178 -17.41 13.09 -13.63
C GLN A 178 -18.64 12.53 -12.91
N PRO A 179 -18.50 11.97 -11.69
CA PRO A 179 -19.64 11.57 -10.89
C PRO A 179 -20.49 12.80 -10.50
N GLU A 180 -21.81 12.63 -10.49
CA GLU A 180 -22.72 13.73 -10.12
C GLU A 180 -22.43 14.26 -8.70
N GLY A 181 -22.37 15.58 -8.55
CA GLY A 181 -22.08 16.23 -7.26
C GLY A 181 -20.61 16.18 -6.82
N SER A 182 -19.71 15.63 -7.64
CA SER A 182 -18.30 15.53 -7.29
C SER A 182 -17.50 16.81 -7.55
N THR A 183 -16.40 16.96 -6.82
CA THR A 183 -15.40 18.01 -6.99
C THR A 183 -14.07 17.40 -7.43
N TRP A 184 -13.39 18.01 -8.39
CA TRP A 184 -12.08 17.58 -8.86
C TRP A 184 -10.94 18.01 -7.93
N TYR A 185 -10.04 17.07 -7.62
CA TYR A 185 -8.80 17.34 -6.93
C TYR A 185 -7.61 16.88 -7.78
N ASN A 186 -6.73 17.84 -8.07
CA ASN A 186 -5.51 17.59 -8.83
C ASN A 186 -4.45 16.99 -7.91
N SER A 187 -4.27 15.69 -7.99
CA SER A 187 -3.29 14.93 -7.18
C SER A 187 -2.61 13.87 -8.05
N PRO A 188 -1.72 14.31 -8.98
CA PRO A 188 -1.05 13.40 -9.89
C PRO A 188 -0.06 12.50 -9.15
N CYS A 189 -0.13 11.20 -9.45
CA CYS A 189 0.78 10.20 -8.93
C CYS A 189 0.93 9.08 -9.96
N GLN A 190 2.12 8.88 -10.50
CA GLN A 190 2.35 7.94 -11.59
C GLN A 190 1.41 8.22 -12.78
N ASP A 191 0.55 7.26 -13.13
CA ASP A 191 -0.44 7.41 -14.19
C ASP A 191 -1.78 7.98 -13.71
N ARG A 192 -1.94 8.25 -12.41
CA ARG A 192 -3.10 8.94 -11.87
C ARG A 192 -3.02 10.44 -12.16
N LEU A 193 -4.08 11.00 -12.72
CA LEU A 193 -4.21 12.45 -12.97
C LEU A 193 -4.65 13.21 -11.72
N GLY A 194 -5.49 12.59 -10.93
CA GLY A 194 -6.13 13.11 -9.73
C GLY A 194 -7.33 12.26 -9.37
N PHE A 195 -8.32 12.86 -8.72
CA PHE A 195 -9.53 12.13 -8.33
C PHE A 195 -10.74 13.05 -8.19
N TRP A 196 -11.92 12.46 -8.39
CA TRP A 196 -13.19 13.06 -8.02
C TRP A 196 -13.54 12.72 -6.58
N VAL A 197 -14.16 13.66 -5.87
CA VAL A 197 -14.55 13.53 -4.45
C VAL A 197 -16.05 13.78 -4.30
N ILE A 198 -16.71 12.89 -3.53
CA ILE A 198 -18.10 13.01 -3.08
C ILE A 198 -18.17 12.98 -1.56
#